data_25eba7a482c9c6874524bcb7dce17946
#
_entry.id   25eba7a482c9c6874524bcb7dce17946
#
_cell.length_a   1.000
_cell.length_b   1.000
_cell.length_c   1.000
_cell.angle_alpha   90.00
_cell.angle_beta   90.00
_cell.angle_gamma   90.00
#
_symmetry.space_group_name_H-M   'P 1'
#
loop_
_entity.id
_entity.type
_entity.pdbx_description
1 polymer ?
#
loop_
_entity_poly.entity_id
_entity_poly.type
_entity_poly.pdbx_seq_one_letter_code
_entity_poly.pdbx_strand_id
1 'polypeptide(L)'
;MAGYKRYRKDSPVSYALGITLTFELLRFQPDKVTRVYIHSGMKEGETLDKLRSLCRDAGIEMVQTDKIFHVLSQKENCYVIGEFTKYEGQLEKTTSHIVLVNPSNAGNMGTIMRSALGFGLNQMAIIRPAVDAFDPKVVRASMGAIFSTNFVYFEDFDEYQAQFGERELYPFMLDAKKSLHEIRPQGTF
;
A
#
# COMPACT_ATOMS: atom_id res chain seq x y z
N MET A 1 18.76 10.22 -21.98
CA MET A 1 18.37 9.52 -20.75
C MET A 1 17.22 10.28 -20.12
N ALA A 2 16.06 9.65 -19.94
CA ALA A 2 14.94 10.28 -19.25
C ALA A 2 15.33 10.43 -17.77
N GLY A 3 15.28 11.67 -17.24
CA GLY A 3 15.59 11.93 -15.85
C GLY A 3 14.52 11.34 -14.91
N TYR A 4 14.90 10.95 -13.71
CA TYR A 4 13.96 10.52 -12.67
C TYR A 4 12.97 11.65 -12.36
N LYS A 5 11.68 11.31 -12.20
CA LYS A 5 10.59 12.25 -11.93
C LYS A 5 10.00 12.01 -10.55
N ARG A 6 9.48 13.07 -9.93
CA ARG A 6 8.68 12.93 -8.71
C ARG A 6 7.45 12.07 -8.98
N TYR A 7 7.00 11.37 -7.95
CA TYR A 7 5.76 10.61 -8.04
C TYR A 7 4.58 11.48 -8.52
N ARG A 8 3.75 10.90 -9.36
CA ARG A 8 2.50 11.48 -9.84
C ARG A 8 1.40 10.43 -9.80
N LYS A 9 0.18 10.84 -9.47
CA LYS A 9 -0.97 9.94 -9.37
C LYS A 9 -1.26 9.20 -10.69
N ASP A 10 -1.03 9.85 -11.82
CA ASP A 10 -1.20 9.31 -13.17
C ASP A 10 -0.03 8.42 -13.65
N SER A 11 1.04 8.30 -12.85
CA SER A 11 2.13 7.39 -13.16
C SER A 11 1.71 5.92 -13.04
N PRO A 12 2.10 5.05 -13.98
CA PRO A 12 1.84 3.61 -13.87
C PRO A 12 2.69 2.93 -12.79
N VAL A 13 3.71 3.62 -12.26
CA VAL A 13 4.61 3.09 -11.23
C VAL A 13 4.54 3.88 -9.94
N SER A 14 4.90 3.24 -8.83
CA SER A 14 5.11 3.85 -7.54
C SER A 14 6.37 3.31 -6.86
N TYR A 15 6.63 3.79 -5.63
CA TYR A 15 7.91 3.59 -4.94
C TYR A 15 7.72 3.20 -3.47
N ALA A 16 8.42 2.14 -3.07
CA ALA A 16 8.63 1.74 -1.69
C ALA A 16 9.93 2.39 -1.17
N LEU A 17 9.81 3.47 -0.38
CA LEU A 17 10.95 4.27 0.07
C LEU A 17 11.53 3.71 1.37
N GLY A 18 12.66 3.03 1.28
CA GLY A 18 13.39 2.42 2.38
C GLY A 18 13.45 0.90 2.31
N ILE A 19 14.45 0.35 2.96
CA ILE A 19 14.79 -1.08 2.87
C ILE A 19 13.68 -2.00 3.39
N THR A 20 13.06 -1.66 4.52
CA THR A 20 11.94 -2.44 5.10
C THR A 20 10.77 -2.53 4.14
N LEU A 21 10.36 -1.40 3.55
CA LEU A 21 9.26 -1.37 2.59
C LEU A 21 9.60 -2.13 1.31
N THR A 22 10.85 -2.08 0.87
CA THR A 22 11.32 -2.84 -0.29
C THR A 22 11.29 -4.35 -0.01
N PHE A 23 11.64 -4.79 1.21
CA PHE A 23 11.50 -6.20 1.59
C PHE A 23 10.04 -6.65 1.63
N GLU A 24 9.12 -5.84 2.18
CA GLU A 24 7.69 -6.17 2.18
C GLU A 24 7.13 -6.24 0.75
N LEU A 25 7.54 -5.31 -0.12
CA LEU A 25 7.19 -5.33 -1.54
C LEU A 25 7.68 -6.61 -2.23
N LEU A 26 8.95 -6.96 -2.06
CA LEU A 26 9.55 -8.17 -2.63
C LEU A 26 8.91 -9.47 -2.10
N ARG A 27 8.44 -9.44 -0.85
CA ARG A 27 7.80 -10.59 -0.20
C ARG A 27 6.39 -10.84 -0.72
N PHE A 28 5.59 -9.80 -0.89
CA PHE A 28 4.16 -9.93 -1.16
C PHE A 28 3.77 -9.64 -2.61
N GLN A 29 4.58 -8.84 -3.33
CA GLN A 29 4.30 -8.44 -4.71
C GLN A 29 5.55 -8.51 -5.60
N PRO A 30 6.33 -9.62 -5.59
CA PRO A 30 7.58 -9.70 -6.35
C PRO A 30 7.37 -9.46 -7.85
N ASP A 31 6.25 -9.94 -8.41
CA ASP A 31 5.91 -9.81 -9.83
C ASP A 31 5.60 -8.36 -10.25
N LYS A 32 5.36 -7.48 -9.29
CA LYS A 32 5.09 -6.06 -9.55
C LYS A 32 6.35 -5.22 -9.48
N VAL A 33 7.44 -5.73 -8.91
CA VAL A 33 8.71 -5.00 -8.80
C VAL A 33 9.35 -4.86 -10.17
N THR A 34 9.59 -3.62 -10.58
CA THR A 34 10.25 -3.33 -11.85
C THR A 34 11.76 -3.14 -11.67
N ARG A 35 12.17 -2.59 -10.52
CA ARG A 35 13.57 -2.29 -10.25
C ARG A 35 13.80 -1.99 -8.76
N VAL A 36 15.00 -2.27 -8.29
CA VAL A 36 15.47 -1.84 -6.97
C VAL A 36 16.66 -0.91 -7.12
N TYR A 37 16.59 0.26 -6.50
CA TYR A 37 17.66 1.25 -6.50
C TYR A 37 18.42 1.22 -5.19
N ILE A 38 19.73 1.32 -5.27
CA ILE A 38 20.66 1.35 -4.13
C ILE A 38 21.43 2.67 -4.16
N HIS A 39 21.42 3.36 -3.04
CA HIS A 39 22.26 4.56 -2.84
C HIS A 39 23.72 4.18 -2.60
N SER A 40 24.66 4.95 -3.09
CA SER A 40 26.12 4.69 -2.90
C SER A 40 26.55 4.64 -1.42
N GLY A 41 25.81 5.32 -0.54
CA GLY A 41 26.04 5.29 0.91
C GLY A 41 25.47 4.07 1.64
N MET A 42 24.86 3.12 0.93
CA MET A 42 24.37 1.87 1.53
C MET A 42 25.57 1.01 1.95
N LYS A 43 25.60 0.65 3.24
CA LYS A 43 26.71 -0.17 3.79
C LYS A 43 26.56 -1.63 3.35
N GLU A 44 27.70 -2.24 3.04
CA GLU A 44 27.78 -3.69 2.83
C GLU A 44 27.41 -4.45 4.12
N GLY A 45 26.86 -5.64 3.99
CA GLY A 45 26.49 -6.51 5.11
C GLY A 45 25.29 -7.39 4.79
N GLU A 46 24.91 -8.24 5.75
CA GLU A 46 23.88 -9.27 5.61
C GLU A 46 22.55 -8.78 5.03
N THR A 47 22.14 -7.55 5.39
CA THR A 47 20.89 -6.96 4.90
C THR A 47 20.94 -6.68 3.40
N LEU A 48 22.07 -6.15 2.91
CA LEU A 48 22.26 -5.90 1.48
C LEU A 48 22.45 -7.20 0.71
N ASP A 49 23.13 -8.18 1.28
CA ASP A 49 23.33 -9.51 0.67
C ASP A 49 22.00 -10.24 0.54
N LYS A 50 21.14 -10.19 1.57
CA LYS A 50 19.77 -10.72 1.50
C LYS A 50 18.95 -10.03 0.41
N LEU A 51 19.04 -8.70 0.28
CA LEU A 51 18.34 -7.97 -0.76
C LEU A 51 18.83 -8.38 -2.15
N ARG A 52 20.14 -8.51 -2.34
CA ARG A 52 20.76 -8.99 -3.59
C ARG A 52 20.28 -10.39 -3.97
N SER A 53 20.20 -11.29 -2.99
CA SER A 53 19.71 -12.66 -3.23
C SER A 53 18.24 -12.63 -3.69
N LEU A 54 17.36 -11.95 -2.96
CA LEU A 54 15.96 -11.86 -3.32
C LEU A 54 15.74 -11.25 -4.71
N CYS A 55 16.45 -10.18 -5.05
CA CYS A 55 16.36 -9.57 -6.37
C CYS A 55 16.85 -10.52 -7.47
N ARG A 56 17.95 -11.24 -7.24
CA ARG A 56 18.49 -12.24 -8.19
C ARG A 56 17.51 -13.38 -8.42
N ASP A 57 16.96 -13.94 -7.34
CA ASP A 57 16.04 -15.07 -7.38
C ASP A 57 14.72 -14.71 -8.10
N ALA A 58 14.29 -13.44 -7.99
CA ALA A 58 13.13 -12.89 -8.67
C ALA A 58 13.43 -12.28 -10.06
N GLY A 59 14.68 -12.28 -10.52
CA GLY A 59 15.07 -11.69 -11.81
C GLY A 59 14.94 -10.16 -11.86
N ILE A 60 15.02 -9.48 -10.70
CA ILE A 60 14.83 -8.04 -10.58
C ILE A 60 16.17 -7.30 -10.70
N GLU A 61 16.23 -6.32 -11.59
CA GLU A 61 17.41 -5.48 -11.79
C GLU A 61 17.65 -4.59 -10.55
N MET A 62 18.90 -4.59 -10.07
CA MET A 62 19.37 -3.64 -9.04
C MET A 62 20.27 -2.58 -9.67
N VAL A 63 19.97 -1.31 -9.43
CA VAL A 63 20.69 -0.17 -9.99
C VAL A 63 21.27 0.69 -8.88
N GLN A 64 22.59 0.88 -8.90
CA GLN A 64 23.24 1.80 -7.99
C GLN A 64 23.20 3.23 -8.57
N THR A 65 22.54 4.14 -7.88
CA THR A 65 22.40 5.56 -8.29
C THR A 65 21.89 6.43 -7.14
N ASP A 66 22.45 7.61 -6.99
CA ASP A 66 22.02 8.56 -5.95
C ASP A 66 20.93 9.52 -6.48
N LYS A 67 20.84 9.67 -7.80
CA LYS A 67 19.96 10.66 -8.43
C LYS A 67 18.48 10.48 -8.09
N ILE A 68 17.99 9.24 -8.02
CA ILE A 68 16.58 8.97 -7.71
C ILE A 68 16.24 9.32 -6.27
N PHE A 69 17.18 9.13 -5.35
CA PHE A 69 16.99 9.44 -3.92
C PHE A 69 16.80 10.94 -3.70
N HIS A 70 17.55 11.80 -4.39
CA HIS A 70 17.36 13.24 -4.35
C HIS A 70 15.99 13.70 -4.87
N VAL A 71 15.40 12.93 -5.80
CA VAL A 71 14.10 13.28 -6.40
C VAL A 71 12.93 12.80 -5.54
N LEU A 72 13.02 11.57 -5.00
CA LEU A 72 11.89 10.88 -4.36
C LEU A 72 11.94 10.93 -2.84
N SER A 73 13.13 10.90 -2.23
CA SER A 73 13.27 10.88 -0.78
C SER A 73 13.58 12.27 -0.22
N GLN A 74 12.74 12.70 0.74
CA GLN A 74 13.01 13.90 1.54
C GLN A 74 13.80 13.58 2.81
N LYS A 75 14.19 12.32 3.05
CA LYS A 75 14.90 11.86 4.24
C LYS A 75 16.32 11.43 3.87
N GLU A 76 17.27 11.87 4.69
CA GLU A 76 18.70 11.54 4.56
C GLU A 76 19.01 10.04 4.75
N ASN A 77 18.09 9.25 5.37
CA ASN A 77 18.32 7.86 5.73
C ASN A 77 17.61 6.86 4.80
N CYS A 78 17.35 7.20 3.54
CA CYS A 78 16.78 6.30 2.56
C CYS A 78 17.88 5.83 1.60
N TYR A 79 18.32 4.59 1.74
CA TYR A 79 19.41 4.00 0.94
C TYR A 79 18.94 2.95 -0.04
N VAL A 80 17.65 2.57 0.01
CA VAL A 80 17.03 1.59 -0.89
C VAL A 80 15.67 2.10 -1.32
N ILE A 81 15.33 1.95 -2.60
CA ILE A 81 14.02 2.25 -3.14
C ILE A 81 13.59 1.08 -4.04
N GLY A 82 12.44 0.48 -3.76
CA GLY A 82 11.77 -0.45 -4.66
C GLY A 82 10.81 0.30 -5.58
N GLU A 83 10.99 0.19 -6.90
CA GLU A 83 10.03 0.67 -7.90
C GLU A 83 9.11 -0.48 -8.28
N PHE A 84 7.82 -0.21 -8.38
CA PHE A 84 6.83 -1.23 -8.73
C PHE A 84 5.71 -0.68 -9.60
N THR A 85 5.15 -1.53 -10.44
CA THR A 85 3.94 -1.22 -11.22
C THR A 85 2.73 -1.23 -10.30
N LYS A 86 1.87 -0.20 -10.43
CA LYS A 86 0.58 -0.17 -9.75
C LYS A 86 -0.28 -1.33 -10.23
N TYR A 87 -1.11 -1.84 -9.33
CA TYR A 87 -1.98 -2.99 -9.60
C TYR A 87 -3.38 -2.74 -9.06
N GLU A 88 -4.32 -3.51 -9.57
CA GLU A 88 -5.69 -3.55 -9.06
C GLU A 88 -5.89 -4.80 -8.21
N GLY A 89 -6.58 -4.66 -7.10
CA GLY A 89 -7.01 -5.77 -6.27
C GLY A 89 -8.36 -6.33 -6.73
N GLN A 90 -8.76 -7.41 -6.08
CA GLN A 90 -10.09 -7.97 -6.22
C GLN A 90 -10.62 -8.30 -4.83
N LEU A 91 -11.83 -7.83 -4.49
CA LEU A 91 -12.45 -8.12 -3.21
C LEU A 91 -13.20 -9.45 -3.26
N GLU A 92 -13.07 -10.21 -2.19
CA GLU A 92 -13.72 -11.50 -2.03
C GLU A 92 -15.12 -11.34 -1.42
N LYS A 93 -16.14 -11.98 -2.00
CA LYS A 93 -17.52 -11.89 -1.51
C LYS A 93 -17.75 -12.53 -0.14
N THR A 94 -16.90 -13.45 0.27
CA THR A 94 -17.08 -14.27 1.48
C THR A 94 -16.31 -13.78 2.69
N THR A 95 -15.57 -12.69 2.56
CA THR A 95 -14.75 -12.12 3.65
C THR A 95 -15.30 -10.76 4.09
N SER A 96 -14.95 -10.31 5.30
CA SER A 96 -15.32 -8.99 5.79
C SER A 96 -14.54 -7.89 5.07
N HIS A 97 -15.19 -6.76 4.80
CA HIS A 97 -14.59 -5.62 4.15
C HIS A 97 -14.50 -4.40 5.07
N ILE A 98 -13.41 -3.66 4.96
CA ILE A 98 -13.36 -2.29 5.46
C ILE A 98 -13.71 -1.35 4.31
N VAL A 99 -14.72 -0.50 4.51
CA VAL A 99 -15.12 0.50 3.52
C VAL A 99 -14.67 1.88 3.99
N LEU A 100 -13.78 2.50 3.22
CA LEU A 100 -13.32 3.86 3.48
C LEU A 100 -14.04 4.83 2.55
N VAL A 101 -14.86 5.70 3.11
CA VAL A 101 -15.59 6.71 2.34
C VAL A 101 -14.80 8.01 2.31
N ASN A 102 -14.43 8.46 1.11
CA ASN A 102 -13.70 9.69 0.83
C ASN A 102 -12.41 9.87 1.68
N PRO A 103 -11.53 8.89 1.78
CA PRO A 103 -10.30 9.03 2.56
C PRO A 103 -9.34 10.01 1.85
N SER A 104 -9.18 11.20 2.40
CA SER A 104 -8.38 12.28 1.81
C SER A 104 -6.96 12.38 2.37
N ASN A 105 -6.69 11.81 3.56
CA ASN A 105 -5.40 11.91 4.23
C ASN A 105 -4.56 10.64 4.02
N ALA A 106 -3.39 10.80 3.40
CA ALA A 106 -2.47 9.70 3.10
C ALA A 106 -1.96 8.96 4.35
N GLY A 107 -1.69 9.70 5.43
CA GLY A 107 -1.24 9.12 6.70
C GLY A 107 -2.33 8.26 7.35
N ASN A 108 -3.55 8.76 7.39
CA ASN A 108 -4.70 8.04 7.94
C ASN A 108 -4.98 6.77 7.13
N MET A 109 -5.03 6.88 5.79
CA MET A 109 -5.28 5.72 4.93
C MET A 109 -4.24 4.62 5.15
N GLY A 110 -2.95 4.95 5.12
CA GLY A 110 -1.90 3.96 5.38
C GLY A 110 -1.96 3.36 6.79
N THR A 111 -2.27 4.18 7.80
CA THR A 111 -2.42 3.72 9.20
C THR A 111 -3.61 2.77 9.35
N ILE A 112 -4.74 3.05 8.69
CA ILE A 112 -5.91 2.18 8.68
C ILE A 112 -5.56 0.83 8.01
N MET A 113 -4.92 0.84 6.85
CA MET A 113 -4.46 -0.39 6.18
C MET A 113 -3.58 -1.24 7.11
N ARG A 114 -2.60 -0.61 7.78
CA ARG A 114 -1.72 -1.29 8.72
C ARG A 114 -2.48 -1.89 9.90
N SER A 115 -3.38 -1.13 10.51
CA SER A 115 -4.18 -1.59 11.65
C SER A 115 -5.12 -2.71 11.26
N ALA A 116 -5.81 -2.56 10.13
CA ALA A 116 -6.71 -3.57 9.57
C ALA A 116 -5.99 -4.91 9.35
N LEU A 117 -4.84 -4.87 8.68
CA LEU A 117 -4.03 -6.07 8.46
C LEU A 117 -3.59 -6.72 9.78
N GLY A 118 -3.25 -5.91 10.79
CA GLY A 118 -2.90 -6.40 12.13
C GLY A 118 -4.04 -7.13 12.84
N PHE A 119 -5.29 -6.83 12.48
CA PHE A 119 -6.49 -7.53 12.94
C PHE A 119 -7.01 -8.61 11.98
N GLY A 120 -6.23 -8.95 10.94
CA GLY A 120 -6.60 -9.97 9.96
C GLY A 120 -7.60 -9.49 8.89
N LEU A 121 -7.87 -8.19 8.80
CA LEU A 121 -8.76 -7.60 7.80
C LEU A 121 -7.92 -7.05 6.64
N ASN A 122 -7.92 -7.73 5.53
CA ASN A 122 -7.09 -7.38 4.36
C ASN A 122 -7.91 -7.06 3.10
N GLN A 123 -9.22 -6.89 3.21
CA GLN A 123 -10.11 -6.54 2.10
C GLN A 123 -10.66 -5.13 2.31
N MET A 124 -10.37 -4.22 1.38
CA MET A 124 -10.70 -2.80 1.56
C MET A 124 -11.35 -2.20 0.33
N ALA A 125 -12.58 -1.70 0.48
CA ALA A 125 -13.23 -0.87 -0.51
C ALA A 125 -12.92 0.61 -0.26
N ILE A 126 -12.56 1.35 -1.30
CA ILE A 126 -12.21 2.76 -1.22
C ILE A 126 -13.17 3.55 -2.09
N ILE A 127 -14.05 4.31 -1.47
CA ILE A 127 -15.05 5.12 -2.15
C ILE A 127 -14.45 6.49 -2.49
N ARG A 128 -14.55 6.88 -3.75
CA ARG A 128 -14.05 8.17 -4.27
C ARG A 128 -14.91 9.35 -3.78
N PRO A 129 -14.32 10.57 -3.75
CA PRO A 129 -12.93 10.91 -4.03
C PRO A 129 -11.98 10.43 -2.93
N ALA A 130 -10.79 9.96 -3.31
CA ALA A 130 -9.84 9.37 -2.37
C ALA A 130 -8.39 9.72 -2.73
N VAL A 131 -7.53 9.69 -1.71
CA VAL A 131 -6.08 9.71 -1.92
C VAL A 131 -5.65 8.46 -2.69
N ASP A 132 -4.61 8.58 -3.48
CA ASP A 132 -4.03 7.42 -4.18
C ASP A 132 -3.35 6.48 -3.17
N ALA A 133 -3.82 5.24 -3.09
CA ALA A 133 -3.24 4.21 -2.21
C ALA A 133 -1.75 3.98 -2.50
N PHE A 134 -1.35 4.13 -3.77
CA PHE A 134 0.04 3.99 -4.18
C PHE A 134 0.88 5.27 -4.02
N ASP A 135 0.32 6.36 -3.48
CA ASP A 135 1.17 7.50 -3.10
C ASP A 135 2.26 7.01 -2.13
N PRO A 136 3.56 7.31 -2.36
CA PRO A 136 4.65 6.89 -1.48
C PRO A 136 4.46 7.27 -0.02
N LYS A 137 3.64 8.29 0.27
CA LYS A 137 3.25 8.66 1.64
C LYS A 137 2.31 7.62 2.25
N VAL A 138 1.34 7.10 1.49
CA VAL A 138 0.44 6.01 1.93
C VAL A 138 1.24 4.72 2.11
N VAL A 139 2.05 4.35 1.11
CA VAL A 139 2.93 3.18 1.16
C VAL A 139 3.78 3.20 2.43
N ARG A 140 4.38 4.37 2.75
CA ARG A 140 5.18 4.53 3.96
C ARG A 140 4.34 4.47 5.24
N ALA A 141 3.20 5.14 5.28
CA ALA A 141 2.33 5.15 6.46
C ALA A 141 1.75 3.76 6.76
N SER A 142 1.52 2.95 5.74
CA SER A 142 1.07 1.56 5.88
C SER A 142 2.17 0.62 6.40
N MET A 143 3.45 1.06 6.46
CA MET A 143 4.59 0.21 6.80
C MET A 143 4.69 -1.06 5.94
N GLY A 144 4.22 -0.99 4.69
CA GLY A 144 4.19 -2.11 3.74
C GLY A 144 2.92 -2.97 3.78
N ALA A 145 1.98 -2.72 4.71
CA ALA A 145 0.70 -3.45 4.76
C ALA A 145 -0.09 -3.37 3.45
N ILE A 146 0.07 -2.29 2.69
CA ILE A 146 -0.55 -2.14 1.37
C ILE A 146 -0.24 -3.31 0.43
N PHE A 147 0.95 -3.91 0.51
CA PHE A 147 1.35 -5.01 -0.37
C PHE A 147 0.65 -6.33 -0.05
N SER A 148 0.03 -6.43 1.13
CA SER A 148 -0.76 -7.59 1.59
C SER A 148 -2.26 -7.28 1.68
N THR A 149 -2.68 -6.07 1.32
CA THR A 149 -4.08 -5.64 1.35
C THR A 149 -4.65 -5.70 -0.06
N ASN A 150 -5.78 -6.38 -0.22
CA ASN A 150 -6.60 -6.28 -1.42
C ASN A 150 -7.48 -5.04 -1.32
N PHE A 151 -7.36 -4.13 -2.27
CA PHE A 151 -8.20 -2.94 -2.27
C PHE A 151 -8.70 -2.62 -3.67
N VAL A 152 -9.92 -2.10 -3.73
CA VAL A 152 -10.61 -1.70 -4.95
C VAL A 152 -11.22 -0.32 -4.75
N TYR A 153 -11.12 0.53 -5.77
CA TYR A 153 -11.79 1.82 -5.81
C TYR A 153 -13.19 1.68 -6.41
N PHE A 154 -14.14 2.38 -5.82
CA PHE A 154 -15.51 2.53 -6.32
C PHE A 154 -15.79 4.02 -6.52
N GLU A 155 -16.59 4.36 -7.53
CA GLU A 155 -16.94 5.76 -7.79
C GLU A 155 -17.85 6.32 -6.68
N ASP A 156 -18.76 5.49 -6.16
CA ASP A 156 -19.62 5.81 -5.04
C ASP A 156 -19.94 4.57 -4.18
N PHE A 157 -20.68 4.78 -3.10
CA PHE A 157 -21.07 3.69 -2.20
C PHE A 157 -22.14 2.77 -2.81
N ASP A 158 -22.97 3.30 -3.71
CA ASP A 158 -24.02 2.52 -4.38
C ASP A 158 -23.41 1.49 -5.33
N GLU A 159 -22.32 1.84 -6.01
CA GLU A 159 -21.55 0.88 -6.84
C GLU A 159 -20.99 -0.27 -5.98
N TYR A 160 -20.39 0.04 -4.83
CA TYR A 160 -19.94 -0.98 -3.90
C TYR A 160 -21.11 -1.84 -3.41
N GLN A 161 -22.21 -1.23 -3.01
CA GLN A 161 -23.37 -1.93 -2.47
C GLN A 161 -24.05 -2.81 -3.53
N ALA A 162 -24.07 -2.40 -4.79
CA ALA A 162 -24.58 -3.23 -5.89
C ALA A 162 -23.80 -4.54 -6.08
N GLN A 163 -22.49 -4.54 -5.76
CA GLN A 163 -21.65 -5.74 -5.86
C GLN A 163 -21.66 -6.60 -4.60
N PHE A 164 -21.85 -5.99 -3.41
CA PHE A 164 -21.65 -6.61 -2.11
C PHE A 164 -22.78 -6.37 -1.12
N GLY A 165 -23.96 -5.96 -1.58
CA GLY A 165 -25.08 -5.43 -0.77
C GLY A 165 -25.78 -6.41 0.17
N GLU A 166 -25.47 -7.71 0.12
CA GLU A 166 -26.04 -8.70 1.05
C GLU A 166 -25.33 -8.74 2.42
N ARG A 167 -24.43 -7.77 2.68
CA ARG A 167 -23.63 -7.72 3.90
C ARG A 167 -24.27 -6.89 4.98
N GLU A 168 -24.02 -7.27 6.22
CA GLU A 168 -24.34 -6.43 7.37
C GLU A 168 -23.37 -5.23 7.42
N LEU A 169 -23.91 -4.03 7.57
CA LEU A 169 -23.12 -2.79 7.57
C LEU A 169 -23.03 -2.23 8.99
N TYR A 170 -21.80 -1.88 9.40
CA TYR A 170 -21.49 -1.24 10.68
C TYR A 170 -20.85 0.13 10.44
N PRO A 171 -21.65 1.18 10.15
CA PRO A 171 -21.12 2.49 9.87
C PRO A 171 -20.59 3.18 11.14
N PHE A 172 -19.37 3.72 11.05
CA PHE A 172 -18.79 4.58 12.08
C PHE A 172 -19.13 6.03 11.76
N MET A 173 -20.06 6.60 12.51
CA MET A 173 -20.59 7.94 12.32
C MET A 173 -20.37 8.80 13.56
N LEU A 174 -20.13 10.11 13.38
CA LEU A 174 -19.94 11.04 14.50
C LEU A 174 -21.21 11.20 15.36
N ASP A 175 -22.36 10.99 14.77
CA ASP A 175 -23.70 11.08 15.39
C ASP A 175 -24.32 9.72 15.73
N ALA A 176 -23.50 8.67 15.72
CA ALA A 176 -23.94 7.33 16.04
C ALA A 176 -24.49 7.25 17.47
N LYS A 177 -25.65 6.60 17.62
CA LYS A 177 -26.34 6.44 18.91
C LYS A 177 -25.86 5.23 19.71
N LYS A 178 -25.21 4.27 19.05
CA LYS A 178 -24.72 3.05 19.68
C LYS A 178 -23.19 3.04 19.70
N SER A 179 -22.64 2.57 20.81
CA SER A 179 -21.20 2.29 20.91
C SER A 179 -20.84 0.95 20.24
N LEU A 180 -19.63 0.85 19.72
CA LEU A 180 -19.10 -0.41 19.17
C LEU A 180 -19.16 -1.57 20.20
N HIS A 181 -19.02 -1.27 21.49
CA HIS A 181 -19.09 -2.27 22.57
C HIS A 181 -20.50 -2.89 22.74
N GLU A 182 -21.53 -2.23 22.22
CA GLU A 182 -22.92 -2.70 22.28
C GLU A 182 -23.28 -3.58 21.07
N ILE A 183 -22.37 -3.68 20.11
CA ILE A 183 -22.58 -4.39 18.85
C ILE A 183 -21.73 -5.67 18.88
N ARG A 184 -22.35 -6.77 18.50
CA ARG A 184 -21.65 -8.04 18.25
C ARG A 184 -21.86 -8.42 16.79
N PRO A 185 -20.89 -8.16 15.91
CA PRO A 185 -21.01 -8.56 14.51
C PRO A 185 -21.19 -10.08 14.39
N GLN A 186 -22.09 -10.51 13.52
CA GLN A 186 -22.31 -11.91 13.20
C GLN A 186 -22.01 -12.13 11.71
N GLY A 187 -21.16 -13.10 11.42
CA GLY A 187 -20.80 -13.41 10.03
C GLY A 187 -19.80 -12.42 9.39
N THR A 188 -19.88 -12.30 8.08
CA THR A 188 -19.07 -11.35 7.29
C THR A 188 -19.77 -10.00 7.18
N PHE A 189 -19.04 -8.93 7.33
CA PHE A 189 -19.49 -7.54 7.26
C PHE A 189 -18.63 -6.69 6.31
#